data_da05db2e228f9793932ad398b46668cf
#
_entry.id   da05db2e228f9793932ad398b46668cf
#
_cell.length_a   1.000
_cell.length_b   1.000
_cell.length_c   1.000
_cell.angle_alpha   90.00
_cell.angle_beta   90.00
_cell.angle_gamma   90.00
#
_symmetry.space_group_name_H-M   'P 1'
#
loop_
_entity.id
_entity.type
_entity.pdbx_description
1 polymer ?
#
loop_
_entity_poly.entity_id
_entity_poly.type
_entity_poly.pdbx_seq_one_letter_code
_entity_poly.pdbx_strand_id
1 'polypeptide(L)'
;MILIFAKKFEWFNIPFKANLLNDPISAIYTPFSIILVYEIYLLVVNLPRSFTTSVSKQFEIISLILIRRIFADIPQIDLDSNWLNTSENLQLIFDVFGVLILFYLIFLFNKGRSKLPKKPLNPNVENFVSSKKLVSLILLPILTVTSFFSAYSWIYELISNNTSTDVNSIFYNEFFTILILADVFILLLSFQYTEKYSQLIRNTGFVICTILIRLSFGVEGLTNVLLIISSVAFGLLILTIYNLEENPIKKSINPD
;
A
#
# COMPACT_ATOMS: atom_id res chain seq x y z
N MET A 1 -3.81 6.40 -25.13
CA MET A 1 -3.15 6.26 -26.42
C MET A 1 -4.11 6.50 -27.57
N ILE A 2 -5.20 5.75 -27.75
CA ILE A 2 -6.17 5.93 -28.84
C ILE A 2 -6.74 7.36 -28.90
N LEU A 3 -7.10 7.94 -27.74
CA LEU A 3 -7.60 9.33 -27.67
C LEU A 3 -6.56 10.38 -28.05
N ILE A 4 -5.27 10.15 -27.75
CA ILE A 4 -4.17 11.04 -28.14
C ILE A 4 -3.96 11.00 -29.65
N PHE A 5 -3.98 9.80 -30.25
CA PHE A 5 -3.92 9.66 -31.71
C PHE A 5 -5.16 10.27 -32.39
N ALA A 6 -6.37 10.05 -31.83
CA ALA A 6 -7.59 10.63 -32.36
C ALA A 6 -7.57 12.17 -32.31
N LYS A 7 -6.99 12.78 -31.26
CA LYS A 7 -6.76 14.23 -31.17
C LYS A 7 -5.72 14.70 -32.18
N LYS A 8 -4.62 13.97 -32.39
CA LYS A 8 -3.56 14.30 -33.35
C LYS A 8 -4.03 14.21 -34.81
N PHE A 9 -5.02 13.37 -35.09
CA PHE A 9 -5.64 13.22 -36.39
C PHE A 9 -6.95 14.03 -36.56
N GLU A 10 -7.27 14.93 -35.58
CA GLU A 10 -8.45 15.82 -35.61
C GLU A 10 -9.80 15.09 -35.79
N TRP A 11 -9.88 13.81 -35.39
CA TRP A 11 -11.12 13.03 -35.51
C TRP A 11 -12.21 13.49 -34.53
N PHE A 12 -11.83 14.13 -33.41
CA PHE A 12 -12.74 14.71 -32.44
C PHE A 12 -12.19 16.04 -31.90
N ASN A 13 -12.99 17.09 -32.01
CA ASN A 13 -12.71 18.38 -31.39
C ASN A 13 -13.06 18.30 -29.89
N ILE A 14 -12.13 17.81 -29.07
CA ILE A 14 -12.32 17.69 -27.63
C ILE A 14 -11.96 19.05 -27.02
N PRO A 15 -12.92 19.77 -26.39
CA PRO A 15 -12.66 21.10 -25.81
C PRO A 15 -11.80 21.07 -24.54
N PHE A 16 -11.28 19.90 -24.15
CA PHE A 16 -10.43 19.76 -22.98
C PHE A 16 -8.98 20.14 -23.28
N LYS A 17 -8.50 21.21 -22.67
CA LYS A 17 -7.08 21.58 -22.55
C LYS A 17 -6.37 20.70 -21.48
N ALA A 18 -6.58 19.42 -21.47
CA ALA A 18 -5.85 18.55 -20.57
C ALA A 18 -4.44 18.33 -21.12
N ASN A 19 -3.42 18.75 -20.39
CA ASN A 19 -2.00 18.51 -20.71
C ASN A 19 -1.70 17.02 -20.93
N LEU A 20 -2.47 16.12 -20.30
CA LEU A 20 -2.44 14.66 -20.47
C LEU A 20 -2.66 14.16 -21.91
N LEU A 21 -3.27 14.98 -22.79
CA LEU A 21 -3.54 14.62 -24.18
C LEU A 21 -2.50 15.17 -25.17
N ASN A 22 -1.52 15.94 -24.69
CA ASN A 22 -0.52 16.56 -25.54
C ASN A 22 0.74 15.70 -25.68
N ASP A 23 1.04 14.86 -24.69
CA ASP A 23 2.23 14.01 -24.68
C ASP A 23 1.85 12.52 -24.70
N PRO A 24 2.33 11.72 -25.67
CA PRO A 24 2.12 10.28 -25.72
C PRO A 24 2.59 9.53 -24.46
N ILE A 25 3.62 10.04 -23.75
CA ILE A 25 4.16 9.45 -22.53
C ILE A 25 3.16 9.60 -21.38
N SER A 26 2.43 10.71 -21.33
CA SER A 26 1.36 10.93 -20.35
C SER A 26 0.20 9.92 -20.47
N ALA A 27 0.06 9.23 -21.61
CA ALA A 27 -0.92 8.15 -21.77
C ALA A 27 -0.63 6.92 -20.90
N ILE A 28 0.60 6.76 -20.45
CA ILE A 28 1.01 5.68 -19.55
C ILE A 28 0.33 5.85 -18.17
N TYR A 29 0.00 7.08 -17.77
CA TYR A 29 -0.62 7.37 -16.49
C TYR A 29 -2.02 6.75 -16.31
N THR A 30 -2.82 6.70 -17.37
CA THR A 30 -4.20 6.18 -17.31
C THR A 30 -4.30 4.72 -16.86
N PRO A 31 -3.57 3.74 -17.44
CA PRO A 31 -3.60 2.37 -16.95
C PRO A 31 -3.08 2.24 -15.51
N PHE A 32 -2.12 3.06 -15.08
CA PHE A 32 -1.64 3.04 -13.70
C PHE A 32 -2.67 3.53 -12.69
N SER A 33 -3.54 4.46 -13.06
CA SER A 33 -4.66 4.89 -12.21
C SER A 33 -5.69 3.77 -11.99
N ILE A 34 -5.93 2.93 -13.01
CA ILE A 34 -6.80 1.76 -12.88
C ILE A 34 -6.17 0.69 -11.98
N ILE A 35 -4.86 0.48 -12.11
CA ILE A 35 -4.10 -0.45 -11.26
C ILE A 35 -4.20 -0.03 -9.80
N LEU A 36 -4.21 1.26 -9.49
CA LEU A 36 -4.38 1.78 -8.15
C LEU A 36 -5.66 1.24 -7.47
N VAL A 37 -6.79 1.29 -8.16
CA VAL A 37 -8.06 0.76 -7.64
C VAL A 37 -7.94 -0.73 -7.32
N TYR A 38 -7.24 -1.47 -8.16
CA TYR A 38 -7.00 -2.90 -7.93
C TYR A 38 -6.07 -3.15 -6.73
N GLU A 39 -5.00 -2.35 -6.55
CA GLU A 39 -4.09 -2.43 -5.40
C GLU A 39 -4.85 -2.20 -4.08
N ILE A 40 -5.74 -1.22 -4.06
CA ILE A 40 -6.62 -0.92 -2.94
C ILE A 40 -7.54 -2.09 -2.62
N TYR A 41 -8.20 -2.64 -3.64
CA TYR A 41 -9.03 -3.83 -3.49
C TYR A 41 -8.21 -4.99 -2.86
N LEU A 42 -6.98 -5.20 -3.31
CA LEU A 42 -6.10 -6.22 -2.76
C LEU A 42 -5.75 -5.98 -1.28
N LEU A 43 -5.57 -4.72 -0.85
CA LEU A 43 -5.35 -4.39 0.55
C LEU A 43 -6.53 -4.84 1.42
N VAL A 44 -7.75 -4.56 0.99
CA VAL A 44 -8.96 -4.92 1.75
C VAL A 44 -9.20 -6.42 1.77
N VAL A 45 -9.08 -7.10 0.64
CA VAL A 45 -9.31 -8.57 0.52
C VAL A 45 -8.31 -9.39 1.34
N ASN A 46 -7.12 -8.86 1.59
CA ASN A 46 -6.13 -9.55 2.41
C ASN A 46 -6.27 -9.28 3.92
N LEU A 47 -7.11 -8.35 4.37
CA LEU A 47 -7.35 -8.06 5.80
C LEU A 47 -7.82 -9.29 6.61
N PRO A 48 -8.74 -10.16 6.12
CA PRO A 48 -9.23 -11.31 6.88
C PRO A 48 -8.20 -12.40 7.14
N ARG A 49 -7.05 -12.37 6.45
CA ARG A 49 -5.98 -13.37 6.62
C ARG A 49 -5.34 -13.26 8.01
N SER A 50 -4.51 -14.24 8.38
CA SER A 50 -3.71 -14.13 9.61
C SER A 50 -2.87 -12.85 9.59
N PHE A 51 -2.61 -12.23 10.76
CA PHE A 51 -1.86 -10.97 10.84
C PHE A 51 -0.55 -11.03 10.04
N THR A 52 0.27 -12.05 10.25
CA THR A 52 1.55 -12.20 9.55
C THR A 52 1.36 -12.32 8.03
N THR A 53 0.32 -13.03 7.58
CA THR A 53 0.03 -13.16 6.14
C THR A 53 -0.53 -11.88 5.56
N SER A 54 -1.43 -11.21 6.28
CA SER A 54 -2.02 -9.93 5.87
C SER A 54 -0.92 -8.88 5.69
N VAL A 55 -0.03 -8.73 6.67
CA VAL A 55 1.08 -7.76 6.61
C VAL A 55 2.06 -8.09 5.49
N SER A 56 2.43 -9.37 5.31
CA SER A 56 3.26 -9.79 4.18
C SER A 56 2.64 -9.37 2.83
N LYS A 57 1.33 -9.56 2.67
CA LYS A 57 0.63 -9.15 1.45
C LYS A 57 0.53 -7.64 1.30
N GLN A 58 0.37 -6.91 2.40
CA GLN A 58 0.44 -5.45 2.37
C GLN A 58 1.83 -4.95 1.93
N PHE A 59 2.92 -5.53 2.42
CA PHE A 59 4.27 -5.20 1.96
C PHE A 59 4.46 -5.45 0.46
N GLU A 60 3.96 -6.58 -0.06
CA GLU A 60 4.00 -6.88 -1.49
C GLU A 60 3.21 -5.84 -2.31
N ILE A 61 2.00 -5.47 -1.87
CA ILE A 61 1.15 -4.49 -2.55
C ILE A 61 1.80 -3.11 -2.53
N ILE A 62 2.38 -2.70 -1.40
CA ILE A 62 3.07 -1.40 -1.27
C ILE A 62 4.28 -1.33 -2.21
N SER A 63 5.00 -2.43 -2.40
CA SER A 63 6.10 -2.47 -3.38
C SER A 63 5.61 -2.25 -4.81
N LEU A 64 4.42 -2.76 -5.16
CA LEU A 64 3.80 -2.50 -6.46
C LEU A 64 3.38 -1.04 -6.62
N ILE A 65 2.82 -0.43 -5.56
CA ILE A 65 2.47 1.00 -5.54
C ILE A 65 3.72 1.86 -5.77
N LEU A 66 4.82 1.53 -5.13
CA LEU A 66 6.08 2.27 -5.29
C LEU A 66 6.66 2.11 -6.72
N ILE A 67 6.63 0.90 -7.29
CA ILE A 67 7.02 0.67 -8.69
C ILE A 67 6.15 1.50 -9.63
N ARG A 68 4.83 1.50 -9.42
CA ARG A 68 3.90 2.30 -10.22
C ARG A 68 4.24 3.78 -10.16
N ARG A 69 4.63 4.32 -8.99
CA ARG A 69 5.06 5.72 -8.85
C ARG A 69 6.30 6.01 -9.68
N ILE A 70 7.30 5.13 -9.68
CA ILE A 70 8.48 5.25 -10.54
C ILE A 70 8.08 5.45 -12.01
N PHE A 71 7.14 4.62 -12.51
CA PHE A 71 6.64 4.76 -13.89
C PHE A 71 5.82 6.03 -14.12
N ALA A 72 5.13 6.55 -13.11
CA ALA A 72 4.39 7.81 -13.20
C ALA A 72 5.33 9.03 -13.24
N ASP A 73 6.50 8.94 -12.61
CA ASP A 73 7.47 10.03 -12.53
C ASP A 73 8.39 10.10 -13.78
N ILE A 74 8.56 8.99 -14.52
CA ILE A 74 9.38 8.95 -15.75
C ILE A 74 9.06 10.08 -16.76
N PRO A 75 7.79 10.44 -17.03
CA PRO A 75 7.48 11.52 -17.97
C PRO A 75 7.90 12.91 -17.47
N GLN A 76 8.17 13.08 -16.19
CA GLN A 76 8.53 14.35 -15.56
C GLN A 76 10.05 14.55 -15.47
N ILE A 77 10.83 13.55 -15.92
CA ILE A 77 12.29 13.59 -15.87
C ILE A 77 12.82 14.65 -16.83
N ASP A 78 13.58 15.58 -16.28
CA ASP A 78 14.36 16.52 -17.07
C ASP A 78 15.77 15.95 -17.33
N LEU A 79 16.11 15.77 -18.62
CA LEU A 79 17.38 15.20 -19.06
C LEU A 79 18.48 16.25 -19.29
N ASP A 80 18.26 17.49 -18.84
CA ASP A 80 19.22 18.57 -18.99
C ASP A 80 20.48 18.39 -18.13
N SER A 81 21.49 19.23 -18.37
CA SER A 81 22.85 19.13 -17.83
C SER A 81 22.96 19.14 -16.28
N ASN A 82 21.89 19.55 -15.57
CA ASN A 82 21.83 19.57 -14.10
C ASN A 82 20.95 18.46 -13.51
N TRP A 83 20.96 17.30 -14.12
CA TRP A 83 20.09 16.16 -13.82
C TRP A 83 19.99 15.79 -12.33
N LEU A 84 21.08 15.89 -11.58
CA LEU A 84 21.12 15.57 -10.14
C LEU A 84 20.61 16.70 -9.22
N ASN A 85 20.28 17.86 -9.75
CA ASN A 85 19.89 19.02 -8.92
C ASN A 85 18.36 19.25 -8.92
N THR A 86 17.61 18.55 -9.75
CA THR A 86 16.14 18.62 -9.77
C THR A 86 15.54 17.69 -8.74
N SER A 87 14.53 18.17 -8.01
CA SER A 87 13.84 17.40 -6.95
C SER A 87 13.19 16.13 -7.49
N GLU A 88 12.61 16.21 -8.69
CA GLU A 88 11.91 15.11 -9.36
C GLU A 88 12.89 13.97 -9.73
N ASN A 89 14.06 14.31 -10.24
CA ASN A 89 15.08 13.32 -10.59
C ASN A 89 15.67 12.63 -9.36
N LEU A 90 15.90 13.39 -8.27
CA LEU A 90 16.32 12.81 -6.99
C LEU A 90 15.26 11.89 -6.39
N GLN A 91 13.99 12.26 -6.48
CA GLN A 91 12.88 11.41 -6.05
C GLN A 91 12.90 10.06 -6.76
N LEU A 92 13.05 10.06 -8.09
CA LEU A 92 13.15 8.83 -8.88
C LEU A 92 14.29 7.93 -8.43
N ILE A 93 15.48 8.50 -8.17
CA ILE A 93 16.63 7.75 -7.69
C ILE A 93 16.32 7.12 -6.33
N PHE A 94 15.75 7.87 -5.40
CA PHE A 94 15.39 7.35 -4.08
C PHE A 94 14.35 6.24 -4.19
N ASP A 95 13.36 6.37 -5.06
CA ASP A 95 12.33 5.36 -5.28
C ASP A 95 12.91 4.08 -5.88
N VAL A 96 13.80 4.15 -6.87
CA VAL A 96 14.46 2.99 -7.47
C VAL A 96 15.30 2.22 -6.43
N PHE A 97 16.16 2.91 -5.69
CA PHE A 97 16.95 2.27 -4.63
C PHE A 97 16.06 1.76 -3.50
N GLY A 98 15.03 2.52 -3.14
CA GLY A 98 14.04 2.14 -2.14
C GLY A 98 13.34 0.84 -2.48
N VAL A 99 12.91 0.67 -3.72
CA VAL A 99 12.27 -0.57 -4.21
C VAL A 99 13.20 -1.77 -4.12
N LEU A 100 14.47 -1.63 -4.48
CA LEU A 100 15.45 -2.73 -4.38
C LEU A 100 15.65 -3.19 -2.93
N ILE A 101 15.83 -2.24 -2.01
CA ILE A 101 15.96 -2.52 -0.58
C ILE A 101 14.65 -3.15 -0.06
N LEU A 102 13.50 -2.63 -0.46
CA LEU A 102 12.19 -3.12 -0.06
C LEU A 102 11.98 -4.57 -0.51
N PHE A 103 12.31 -4.92 -1.73
CA PHE A 103 12.23 -6.31 -2.21
C PHE A 103 13.07 -7.26 -1.40
N TYR A 104 14.28 -6.85 -1.04
CA TYR A 104 15.15 -7.67 -0.19
C TYR A 104 14.55 -7.86 1.21
N LEU A 105 14.02 -6.81 1.82
CA LEU A 105 13.37 -6.89 3.13
C LEU A 105 12.11 -7.76 3.09
N ILE A 106 11.29 -7.64 2.05
CA ILE A 106 10.09 -8.49 1.85
C ILE A 106 10.49 -9.95 1.69
N PHE A 107 11.56 -10.23 0.93
CA PHE A 107 12.10 -11.60 0.80
C PHE A 107 12.48 -12.17 2.17
N LEU A 108 13.22 -11.41 2.99
CA LEU A 108 13.60 -11.82 4.35
C LEU A 108 12.37 -12.04 5.24
N PHE A 109 11.36 -11.15 5.15
CA PHE A 109 10.12 -11.28 5.91
C PHE A 109 9.36 -12.56 5.51
N ASN A 110 9.23 -12.84 4.23
CA ASN A 110 8.57 -14.04 3.73
C ASN A 110 9.33 -15.33 4.13
N LYS A 111 10.65 -15.30 4.12
CA LYS A 111 11.51 -16.39 4.61
C LYS A 111 11.33 -16.61 6.13
N GLY A 112 11.24 -15.52 6.91
CA GLY A 112 10.93 -15.59 8.35
C GLY A 112 9.53 -16.15 8.63
N ARG A 113 8.54 -15.72 7.84
CA ARG A 113 7.15 -16.19 7.94
C ARG A 113 7.00 -17.68 7.65
N SER A 114 7.73 -18.23 6.69
CA SER A 114 7.66 -19.64 6.31
C SER A 114 8.11 -20.59 7.44
N LYS A 115 8.88 -20.08 8.41
CA LYS A 115 9.33 -20.83 9.58
C LYS A 115 8.26 -20.97 10.67
N LEU A 116 7.18 -20.19 10.58
CA LEU A 116 6.09 -20.24 11.57
C LEU A 116 5.29 -21.53 11.45
N PRO A 117 4.98 -22.20 12.57
CA PRO A 117 4.15 -23.39 12.56
C PRO A 117 2.72 -23.03 12.11
N LYS A 118 2.16 -23.85 11.25
CA LYS A 118 0.73 -23.78 10.93
C LYS A 118 -0.03 -24.32 12.13
N LYS A 119 -0.64 -23.42 12.92
CA LYS A 119 -1.48 -23.82 14.05
C LYS A 119 -2.85 -24.32 13.56
N PRO A 120 -3.42 -25.38 14.20
CA PRO A 120 -4.79 -25.80 13.91
C PRO A 120 -5.76 -24.66 14.29
N LEU A 121 -6.87 -24.58 13.57
CA LEU A 121 -7.93 -23.60 13.84
C LEU A 121 -8.64 -23.98 15.15
N ASN A 122 -8.46 -23.16 16.19
CA ASN A 122 -9.29 -23.21 17.38
C ASN A 122 -10.58 -22.41 17.15
N PRO A 123 -11.71 -22.74 17.82
CA PRO A 123 -12.97 -22.00 17.67
C PRO A 123 -12.84 -20.48 17.87
N ASN A 124 -11.99 -20.05 18.80
CA ASN A 124 -11.71 -18.64 19.05
C ASN A 124 -11.04 -17.95 17.83
N VAL A 125 -10.15 -18.67 17.15
CA VAL A 125 -9.49 -18.17 15.92
C VAL A 125 -10.48 -18.07 14.78
N GLU A 126 -11.40 -19.00 14.66
CA GLU A 126 -12.46 -19.02 13.64
C GLU A 126 -13.42 -17.83 13.80
N ASN A 127 -13.87 -17.56 15.03
CA ASN A 127 -14.68 -16.39 15.35
C ASN A 127 -13.95 -15.09 15.03
N PHE A 128 -12.67 -14.99 15.34
CA PHE A 128 -11.85 -13.83 14.99
C PHE A 128 -11.72 -13.63 13.49
N VAL A 129 -11.47 -14.71 12.74
CA VAL A 129 -11.42 -14.65 11.26
C VAL A 129 -12.77 -14.22 10.68
N SER A 130 -13.87 -14.70 11.25
CA SER A 130 -15.22 -14.31 10.85
C SER A 130 -15.47 -12.81 11.08
N SER A 131 -15.08 -12.29 12.24
CA SER A 131 -15.16 -10.84 12.54
C SER A 131 -14.32 -10.00 11.58
N LYS A 132 -13.13 -10.44 11.24
CA LYS A 132 -12.29 -9.77 10.22
C LYS A 132 -12.91 -9.79 8.82
N LYS A 133 -13.56 -10.88 8.43
CA LYS A 133 -14.32 -10.96 7.16
C LYS A 133 -15.47 -9.97 7.14
N LEU A 134 -16.19 -9.83 8.25
CA LEU A 134 -17.27 -8.84 8.38
C LEU A 134 -16.72 -7.41 8.20
N VAL A 135 -15.62 -7.07 8.87
CA VAL A 135 -14.96 -5.76 8.72
C VAL A 135 -14.57 -5.52 7.27
N SER A 136 -13.94 -6.48 6.59
CA SER A 136 -13.61 -6.38 5.16
C SER A 136 -14.84 -6.19 4.28
N LEU A 137 -15.92 -6.90 4.58
CA LEU A 137 -17.17 -6.82 3.80
C LEU A 137 -17.84 -5.45 3.93
N ILE A 138 -17.78 -4.83 5.11
CA ILE A 138 -18.28 -3.47 5.35
C ILE A 138 -17.35 -2.43 4.70
N LEU A 139 -16.05 -2.67 4.76
CA LEU A 139 -15.04 -1.75 4.27
C LEU A 139 -15.09 -1.60 2.74
N LEU A 140 -15.33 -2.69 1.99
CA LEU A 140 -15.40 -2.65 0.53
C LEU A 140 -16.43 -1.64 -0.01
N PRO A 141 -17.72 -1.67 0.39
CA PRO A 141 -18.67 -0.68 -0.10
C PRO A 141 -18.35 0.75 0.37
N ILE A 142 -17.84 0.93 1.60
CA ILE A 142 -17.44 2.25 2.08
C ILE A 142 -16.36 2.83 1.17
N LEU A 143 -15.31 2.07 0.90
CA LEU A 143 -14.20 2.52 0.03
C LEU A 143 -14.65 2.72 -1.42
N THR A 144 -15.60 1.91 -1.91
CA THR A 144 -16.17 2.09 -3.24
C THR A 144 -16.93 3.42 -3.31
N VAL A 145 -17.78 3.72 -2.33
CA VAL A 145 -18.52 4.99 -2.27
C VAL A 145 -17.58 6.18 -2.15
N THR A 146 -16.55 6.10 -1.28
CA THR A 146 -15.53 7.16 -1.14
C THR A 146 -14.80 7.38 -2.46
N SER A 147 -14.42 6.31 -3.17
CA SER A 147 -13.76 6.41 -4.48
C SER A 147 -14.63 7.10 -5.52
N PHE A 148 -15.93 6.80 -5.58
CA PHE A 148 -16.86 7.47 -6.49
C PHE A 148 -17.03 8.93 -6.13
N PHE A 149 -17.11 9.26 -4.84
CA PHE A 149 -17.25 10.64 -4.37
C PHE A 149 -16.00 11.47 -4.69
N SER A 150 -14.80 10.93 -4.42
CA SER A 150 -13.53 11.58 -4.77
C SER A 150 -13.39 11.79 -6.28
N ALA A 151 -13.76 10.78 -7.09
CA ALA A 151 -13.75 10.90 -8.55
C ALA A 151 -14.74 11.97 -9.04
N TYR A 152 -15.94 12.05 -8.45
CA TYR A 152 -16.92 13.06 -8.78
C TYR A 152 -16.44 14.49 -8.44
N SER A 153 -15.89 14.68 -7.23
CA SER A 153 -15.33 15.96 -6.80
C SER A 153 -14.21 16.43 -7.73
N TRP A 154 -13.32 15.51 -8.11
CA TRP A 154 -12.25 15.81 -9.05
C TRP A 154 -12.75 16.23 -10.43
N ILE A 155 -13.73 15.52 -10.99
CA ILE A 155 -14.33 15.88 -12.28
C ILE A 155 -14.97 17.25 -12.19
N TYR A 156 -15.66 17.55 -11.07
CA TYR A 156 -16.29 18.83 -10.84
C TYR A 156 -15.28 19.98 -10.76
N GLU A 157 -14.15 19.79 -10.05
CA GLU A 157 -13.06 20.77 -9.96
C GLU A 157 -12.39 21.00 -11.32
N LEU A 158 -12.15 19.94 -12.09
CA LEU A 158 -11.61 20.03 -13.45
C LEU A 158 -12.49 20.90 -14.38
N ILE A 159 -13.80 20.78 -14.25
CA ILE A 159 -14.76 21.54 -15.07
C ILE A 159 -14.87 22.99 -14.58
N SER A 160 -14.81 23.21 -13.25
CA SER A 160 -15.09 24.52 -12.63
C SER A 160 -13.86 25.43 -12.57
N ASN A 161 -12.69 24.94 -12.20
CA ASN A 161 -11.55 25.77 -11.80
C ASN A 161 -10.33 25.73 -12.74
N ASN A 162 -10.31 24.91 -13.77
CA ASN A 162 -9.13 24.71 -14.66
C ASN A 162 -7.79 24.41 -13.92
N THR A 163 -7.83 24.09 -12.63
CA THR A 163 -6.65 23.70 -11.83
C THR A 163 -6.63 22.19 -11.70
N SER A 164 -5.53 21.57 -12.10
CA SER A 164 -5.29 20.13 -11.91
C SER A 164 -4.81 19.90 -10.46
N THR A 165 -5.75 19.77 -9.53
CA THR A 165 -5.43 19.18 -8.23
C THR A 165 -5.04 17.72 -8.44
N ASP A 166 -3.97 17.28 -7.79
CA ASP A 166 -3.53 15.90 -7.95
C ASP A 166 -4.55 14.95 -7.29
N VAL A 167 -5.31 14.25 -8.14
CA VAL A 167 -6.34 13.28 -7.72
C VAL A 167 -5.80 12.26 -6.75
N ASN A 168 -4.53 11.89 -6.91
CA ASN A 168 -3.91 10.88 -6.07
C ASN A 168 -3.82 11.35 -4.62
N SER A 169 -3.50 12.62 -4.34
CA SER A 169 -3.31 13.11 -2.98
C SER A 169 -4.61 13.12 -2.17
N ILE A 170 -5.73 13.55 -2.76
CA ILE A 170 -7.04 13.58 -2.10
C ILE A 170 -7.52 12.16 -1.82
N PHE A 171 -7.45 11.31 -2.84
CA PHE A 171 -7.87 9.92 -2.75
C PHE A 171 -7.06 9.13 -1.73
N TYR A 172 -5.74 9.31 -1.69
CA TYR A 172 -4.87 8.61 -0.73
C TYR A 172 -5.16 8.99 0.72
N ASN A 173 -5.35 10.27 1.03
CA ASN A 173 -5.54 10.72 2.41
C ASN A 173 -6.80 10.15 3.04
N GLU A 174 -7.94 10.27 2.38
CA GLU A 174 -9.21 9.75 2.89
C GLU A 174 -9.21 8.23 2.98
N PHE A 175 -8.73 7.59 1.92
CA PHE A 175 -8.69 6.14 1.80
C PHE A 175 -7.78 5.49 2.85
N PHE A 176 -6.55 5.96 2.99
CA PHE A 176 -5.63 5.40 3.98
C PHE A 176 -6.07 5.68 5.41
N THR A 177 -6.73 6.80 5.68
CA THR A 177 -7.32 7.08 7.00
C THR A 177 -8.35 6.02 7.38
N ILE A 178 -9.25 5.66 6.48
CA ILE A 178 -10.25 4.60 6.70
C ILE A 178 -9.58 3.24 6.93
N LEU A 179 -8.54 2.92 6.15
CA LEU A 179 -7.80 1.68 6.34
C LEU A 179 -7.02 1.63 7.66
N ILE A 180 -6.44 2.76 8.12
CA ILE A 180 -5.77 2.85 9.42
C ILE A 180 -6.78 2.57 10.54
N LEU A 181 -7.96 3.19 10.45
CA LEU A 181 -9.02 2.98 11.43
C LEU A 181 -9.48 1.51 11.47
N ALA A 182 -9.60 0.87 10.30
CA ALA A 182 -9.93 -0.55 10.20
C ALA A 182 -8.85 -1.45 10.82
N ASP A 183 -7.56 -1.17 10.59
CA ASP A 183 -6.46 -1.94 11.19
C ASP A 183 -6.44 -1.82 12.70
N VAL A 184 -6.64 -0.60 13.25
CA VAL A 184 -6.74 -0.38 14.70
C VAL A 184 -7.95 -1.12 15.27
N PHE A 185 -9.09 -1.08 14.59
CA PHE A 185 -10.28 -1.81 15.02
C PHE A 185 -10.05 -3.34 15.03
N ILE A 186 -9.43 -3.89 13.99
CA ILE A 186 -9.05 -5.30 13.92
C ILE A 186 -8.06 -5.66 15.05
N LEU A 187 -7.13 -4.76 15.39
CA LEU A 187 -6.21 -4.96 16.51
C LEU A 187 -6.96 -5.05 17.84
N LEU A 188 -7.88 -4.13 18.09
CA LEU A 188 -8.71 -4.16 19.30
C LEU A 188 -9.54 -5.44 19.40
N LEU A 189 -10.13 -5.89 18.29
CA LEU A 189 -10.80 -7.19 18.23
C LEU A 189 -9.83 -8.33 18.56
N SER A 190 -8.57 -8.26 18.11
CA SER A 190 -7.61 -9.33 18.39
C SER A 190 -7.30 -9.51 19.86
N PHE A 191 -7.41 -8.46 20.69
CA PHE A 191 -7.20 -8.56 22.13
C PHE A 191 -8.26 -9.41 22.83
N GLN A 192 -9.47 -9.48 22.29
CA GLN A 192 -10.53 -10.33 22.84
C GLN A 192 -10.28 -11.84 22.58
N TYR A 193 -9.55 -12.17 21.52
CA TYR A 193 -9.36 -13.55 21.06
C TYR A 193 -7.94 -14.10 21.30
N THR A 194 -7.02 -13.28 21.81
CA THR A 194 -5.61 -13.63 21.97
C THR A 194 -5.16 -13.48 23.40
N GLU A 195 -4.88 -14.60 24.07
CA GLU A 195 -4.42 -14.62 25.46
C GLU A 195 -2.90 -14.53 25.60
N LYS A 196 -2.14 -14.95 24.56
CA LYS A 196 -0.68 -14.99 24.60
C LYS A 196 -0.06 -13.62 24.35
N TYR A 197 0.71 -13.14 25.33
CA TYR A 197 1.41 -11.85 25.26
C TYR A 197 2.31 -11.69 24.02
N SER A 198 3.07 -12.71 23.63
CA SER A 198 3.90 -12.68 22.43
C SER A 198 3.10 -12.47 21.14
N GLN A 199 1.88 -13.03 21.07
CA GLN A 199 1.00 -12.82 19.92
C GLN A 199 0.41 -11.41 19.90
N LEU A 200 0.10 -10.85 21.07
CA LEU A 200 -0.37 -9.46 21.19
C LEU A 200 0.69 -8.48 20.73
N ILE A 201 1.93 -8.60 21.21
CA ILE A 201 3.04 -7.74 20.78
C ILE A 201 3.26 -7.85 19.28
N ARG A 202 3.28 -9.07 18.72
CA ARG A 202 3.40 -9.28 17.29
C ARG A 202 2.28 -8.60 16.50
N ASN A 203 1.04 -8.78 16.90
CA ASN A 203 -0.13 -8.20 16.22
C ASN A 203 -0.08 -6.67 16.28
N THR A 204 0.23 -6.10 17.45
CA THR A 204 0.41 -4.65 17.64
C THR A 204 1.54 -4.10 16.79
N GLY A 205 2.71 -4.76 16.81
CA GLY A 205 3.84 -4.34 16.00
C GLY A 205 3.52 -4.37 14.48
N PHE A 206 2.79 -5.36 14.02
CA PHE A 206 2.38 -5.45 12.62
C PHE A 206 1.39 -4.35 12.24
N VAL A 207 0.46 -3.98 13.11
CA VAL A 207 -0.45 -2.85 12.86
C VAL A 207 0.32 -1.53 12.84
N ILE A 208 1.30 -1.33 13.72
CA ILE A 208 2.18 -0.16 13.66
C ILE A 208 2.90 -0.09 12.31
N CYS A 209 3.44 -1.22 11.80
CA CYS A 209 4.05 -1.26 10.46
C CYS A 209 3.07 -0.79 9.38
N THR A 210 1.85 -1.32 9.37
CA THR A 210 0.87 -0.96 8.33
C THR A 210 0.46 0.50 8.41
N ILE A 211 0.34 1.07 9.62
CA ILE A 211 0.09 2.50 9.83
C ILE A 211 1.25 3.35 9.29
N LEU A 212 2.50 3.02 9.63
CA LEU A 212 3.68 3.75 9.16
C LEU A 212 3.77 3.77 7.62
N ILE A 213 3.48 2.63 6.97
CA ILE A 213 3.42 2.57 5.51
C ILE A 213 2.36 3.52 4.95
N ARG A 214 1.16 3.55 5.53
CA ARG A 214 0.09 4.41 5.04
C ARG A 214 0.40 5.88 5.27
N LEU A 215 0.99 6.23 6.41
CA LEU A 215 1.46 7.60 6.69
C LEU A 215 2.56 8.03 5.71
N SER A 216 3.37 7.10 5.19
CA SER A 216 4.41 7.42 4.23
C SER A 216 3.86 8.04 2.94
N PHE A 217 2.64 7.67 2.53
CA PHE A 217 2.01 8.22 1.32
C PHE A 217 1.57 9.69 1.46
N GLY A 218 1.48 10.21 2.69
CA GLY A 218 1.25 11.63 2.96
C GLY A 218 2.51 12.50 2.95
N VAL A 219 3.68 11.91 2.67
CA VAL A 219 4.99 12.59 2.64
C VAL A 219 5.68 12.32 1.33
N GLU A 220 6.47 13.28 0.86
CA GLU A 220 7.22 13.17 -0.40
C GLU A 220 8.73 13.00 -0.15
N GLY A 221 9.46 12.71 -1.19
CA GLY A 221 10.91 12.66 -1.19
C GLY A 221 11.50 11.47 -0.43
N LEU A 222 12.71 11.65 0.01
CA LEU A 222 13.49 10.66 0.76
C LEU A 222 12.74 10.19 2.03
N THR A 223 11.98 11.07 2.68
CA THR A 223 11.23 10.75 3.90
C THR A 223 10.18 9.66 3.65
N ASN A 224 9.49 9.70 2.51
CA ASN A 224 8.55 8.66 2.11
C ASN A 224 9.24 7.29 2.04
N VAL A 225 10.34 7.20 1.30
CA VAL A 225 11.10 5.95 1.10
C VAL A 225 11.64 5.42 2.42
N LEU A 226 12.20 6.30 3.27
CA LEU A 226 12.71 5.92 4.59
C LEU A 226 11.60 5.39 5.51
N LEU A 227 10.41 5.99 5.50
CA LEU A 227 9.27 5.51 6.27
C LEU A 227 8.82 4.11 5.83
N ILE A 228 8.76 3.85 4.53
CA ILE A 228 8.43 2.52 3.99
C ILE A 228 9.47 1.49 4.42
N ILE A 229 10.76 1.77 4.19
CA ILE A 229 11.86 0.85 4.52
C ILE A 229 11.88 0.59 6.02
N SER A 230 11.81 1.63 6.86
CA SER A 230 11.83 1.48 8.31
C SER A 230 10.64 0.69 8.83
N SER A 231 9.45 0.87 8.23
CA SER A 231 8.27 0.10 8.58
C SER A 231 8.46 -1.40 8.31
N VAL A 232 8.94 -1.77 7.11
CA VAL A 232 9.15 -3.18 6.76
C VAL A 232 10.29 -3.79 7.60
N ALA A 233 11.37 -3.03 7.85
CA ALA A 233 12.45 -3.44 8.74
C ALA A 233 11.95 -3.68 10.17
N PHE A 234 11.11 -2.78 10.70
CA PHE A 234 10.48 -2.94 12.01
C PHE A 234 9.60 -4.21 12.05
N GLY A 235 8.78 -4.44 11.01
CA GLY A 235 7.98 -5.66 10.88
C GLY A 235 8.82 -6.94 10.86
N LEU A 236 9.96 -6.90 10.18
CA LEU A 236 10.93 -8.00 10.15
C LEU A 236 11.54 -8.25 11.53
N LEU A 237 11.88 -7.20 12.29
CA LEU A 237 12.37 -7.31 13.66
C LEU A 237 11.34 -7.96 14.57
N ILE A 238 10.10 -7.50 14.55
CA ILE A 238 8.98 -8.10 15.32
C ILE A 238 8.80 -9.58 14.97
N LEU A 239 8.84 -9.93 13.68
CA LEU A 239 8.71 -11.31 13.25
C LEU A 239 9.90 -12.17 13.74
N THR A 240 11.08 -11.63 13.74
CA THR A 240 12.31 -12.32 14.19
C THR A 240 12.26 -12.57 15.69
N ILE A 241 11.89 -11.55 16.49
CA ILE A 241 11.72 -11.69 17.94
C ILE A 241 10.66 -12.76 18.25
N TYR A 242 9.51 -12.70 17.56
CA TYR A 242 8.44 -13.68 17.74
C TYR A 242 8.90 -15.12 17.40
N ASN A 243 9.68 -15.29 16.32
CA ASN A 243 10.23 -16.58 15.96
C ASN A 243 11.24 -17.13 16.99
N LEU A 244 12.03 -16.25 17.61
CA LEU A 244 12.99 -16.62 18.65
C LEU A 244 12.25 -17.08 19.93
N GLU A 245 11.15 -16.43 20.28
CA GLU A 245 10.35 -16.76 21.45
C GLU A 245 9.56 -18.09 21.28
N GLU A 246 9.04 -18.37 20.09
CA GLU A 246 8.29 -19.61 19.82
C GLU A 246 9.20 -20.85 19.60
N ASN A 247 10.48 -20.65 19.22
CA ASN A 247 11.42 -21.76 18.97
C ASN A 247 11.84 -22.55 20.23
N PRO A 248 12.10 -21.97 21.41
CA PRO A 248 12.43 -22.73 22.61
C PRO A 248 11.26 -23.61 23.08
N ILE A 249 10.03 -23.16 22.85
CA ILE A 249 8.81 -23.96 23.17
C ILE A 249 8.75 -25.22 22.30
N LYS A 250 9.23 -25.14 21.05
CA LYS A 250 9.31 -26.29 20.14
C LYS A 250 10.34 -27.33 20.59
N LYS A 251 11.49 -26.90 21.13
CA LYS A 251 12.52 -27.77 21.67
C LYS A 251 12.10 -28.51 22.94
N SER A 252 11.22 -27.94 23.73
CA SER A 252 10.72 -28.57 24.96
C SER A 252 9.57 -29.55 24.73
N ILE A 253 8.88 -29.49 23.59
CA ILE A 253 7.74 -30.36 23.25
C ILE A 253 8.18 -31.59 22.44
N ASN A 254 9.29 -31.50 21.71
CA ASN A 254 9.97 -32.62 21.02
C ASN A 254 11.44 -32.68 21.50
N PRO A 255 11.75 -33.23 22.65
CA PRO A 255 13.10 -33.71 22.94
C PRO A 255 13.33 -34.94 22.06
N ASP A 256 14.36 -34.87 21.19
CA ASP A 256 14.86 -35.99 20.38
C ASP A 256 15.19 -37.21 21.25
#